data_51488dc7d1b8eeadfa3163008b9a345c
#
_entry.id   51488dc7d1b8eeadfa3163008b9a345c
#
_cell.length_a   1.000
_cell.length_b   1.000
_cell.length_c   1.000
_cell.angle_alpha   90.00
_cell.angle_beta   90.00
_cell.angle_gamma   90.00
#
_symmetry.space_group_name_H-M   'P 1'
#
loop_
_entity.id
_entity.type
_entity.pdbx_description
1 polymer ?
#
loop_
_entity_poly.entity_id
_entity_poly.type
_entity_poly.pdbx_seq_one_letter_code
_entity_poly.pdbx_strand_id
1 'polypeptide(L)'
;DGTGNNWYLWILAKNTAGNTTIVKSNVFYLDNTAPNTTAPTATSTTNSIVVTSAQTDSHSGINASTRQYSIKKTSDSSWGSWVTDSSNTHTFTNLTLNTEYQVRTQVKDALGNGYAVSGAKAITTVNITKPTITLSTTAPTNQNITATITYPEITGLTKQYSYDNKTWTTYKEPLTIDTNKTIYARSIDSTNQGSDSTRVASLTVTNIDKTQPTVTFGTNGSTSYKKSQSTTVTVTNAGTSTVNASSLKYQWTQSTTAPAESSFTATFTSGGTITKSDGTGNNWYLWILAKNTAG
;
A
#
# COMPACT_ATOMS: atom_id res chain seq x y z
N ASP A 1 44.80 42.46 3.20
CA ASP A 1 43.59 41.66 3.38
C ASP A 1 42.36 42.43 2.82
N GLY A 2 41.83 41.99 1.76
CA GLY A 2 40.62 42.52 1.18
C GLY A 2 39.81 41.38 0.61
N THR A 3 38.49 41.46 0.75
CA THR A 3 37.59 40.44 0.25
C THR A 3 36.63 41.12 -0.71
N GLY A 4 36.57 40.60 -1.92
CA GLY A 4 35.51 40.89 -2.88
C GLY A 4 35.25 42.33 -3.27
N ASN A 5 36.19 43.20 -3.03
CA ASN A 5 36.07 44.64 -3.34
C ASN A 5 37.01 45.08 -4.42
N ASN A 6 36.64 46.12 -5.13
CA ASN A 6 37.49 46.79 -6.11
C ASN A 6 38.55 47.60 -5.37
N TRP A 7 39.79 47.23 -5.51
CA TRP A 7 40.91 47.91 -4.87
C TRP A 7 41.64 48.79 -5.89
N TYR A 8 42.12 49.96 -5.43
CA TYR A 8 42.91 50.88 -6.20
C TYR A 8 44.19 51.23 -5.44
N LEU A 9 45.31 51.24 -6.15
CA LEU A 9 46.58 51.77 -5.60
C LEU A 9 46.64 53.25 -5.90
N TRP A 10 46.77 54.06 -4.89
CA TRP A 10 47.00 55.48 -4.99
C TRP A 10 48.49 55.75 -4.66
N ILE A 11 49.17 56.47 -5.54
CA ILE A 11 50.57 56.83 -5.37
C ILE A 11 50.66 58.35 -5.24
N LEU A 12 51.27 58.81 -4.14
CA LEU A 12 51.66 60.19 -3.96
C LEU A 12 53.13 60.29 -4.24
N ALA A 13 53.54 61.08 -5.28
CA ALA A 13 54.92 61.40 -5.54
C ALA A 13 55.17 62.89 -5.31
N LYS A 14 56.33 63.25 -4.71
CA LYS A 14 56.73 64.61 -4.44
C LYS A 14 58.17 64.79 -4.90
N ASN A 15 58.41 65.85 -5.70
CA ASN A 15 59.79 66.15 -6.07
C ASN A 15 60.50 67.03 -5.02
N THR A 16 61.79 67.29 -5.20
CA THR A 16 62.60 68.05 -4.24
C THR A 16 62.22 69.56 -4.15
N ALA A 17 61.50 70.06 -5.14
CA ALA A 17 60.93 71.41 -5.14
C ALA A 17 59.56 71.53 -4.47
N GLY A 18 59.02 70.40 -3.95
CA GLY A 18 57.74 70.36 -3.23
C GLY A 18 56.53 70.13 -4.11
N ASN A 19 56.63 70.00 -5.43
CA ASN A 19 55.49 69.68 -6.29
C ASN A 19 55.04 68.23 -6.07
N THR A 20 53.69 68.01 -6.00
CA THR A 20 53.12 66.74 -5.77
C THR A 20 52.25 66.25 -6.94
N THR A 21 52.25 64.93 -7.15
CA THR A 21 51.34 64.25 -8.07
C THR A 21 50.66 63.10 -7.34
N ILE A 22 49.38 62.98 -7.52
CA ILE A 22 48.58 61.78 -7.02
C ILE A 22 48.07 61.01 -8.21
N VAL A 23 48.41 59.76 -8.32
CA VAL A 23 47.99 58.88 -9.40
C VAL A 23 47.23 57.68 -8.83
N LYS A 24 46.14 57.32 -9.48
CA LYS A 24 45.35 56.15 -9.16
C LYS A 24 45.58 55.07 -10.22
N SER A 25 45.78 53.81 -9.76
CA SER A 25 45.84 52.66 -10.64
C SER A 25 44.46 52.32 -11.25
N ASN A 26 44.44 51.45 -12.22
CA ASN A 26 43.25 50.70 -12.57
C ASN A 26 42.84 49.80 -11.39
N VAL A 27 41.64 49.26 -11.45
CA VAL A 27 41.09 48.38 -10.38
C VAL A 27 41.81 47.04 -10.28
N PHE A 28 42.06 46.63 -9.05
CA PHE A 28 42.50 45.28 -8.72
C PHE A 28 41.30 44.53 -8.10
N TYR A 29 40.94 43.39 -8.70
CA TYR A 29 39.88 42.51 -8.21
C TYR A 29 40.50 41.46 -7.31
N LEU A 30 40.05 41.36 -6.05
CA LEU A 30 40.52 40.40 -5.08
C LEU A 30 39.34 39.61 -4.54
N ASP A 31 39.51 38.31 -4.42
CA ASP A 31 38.57 37.44 -3.72
C ASP A 31 39.33 36.42 -2.86
N ASN A 32 39.19 36.57 -1.54
CA ASN A 32 39.74 35.68 -0.49
C ASN A 32 38.62 35.10 0.36
N THR A 33 37.38 35.14 -0.12
CA THR A 33 36.21 34.63 0.60
C THR A 33 35.79 33.27 0.05
N ALA A 34 35.43 32.36 0.94
CA ALA A 34 34.80 31.10 0.55
C ALA A 34 33.34 31.37 0.09
N PRO A 35 32.76 30.45 -0.70
CA PRO A 35 31.36 30.52 -1.06
C PRO A 35 30.39 30.60 0.10
N ASN A 36 29.17 31.08 -0.13
CA ASN A 36 28.09 31.12 0.83
C ASN A 36 27.71 29.70 1.29
N THR A 37 27.40 29.54 2.60
CA THR A 37 27.09 28.26 3.27
C THR A 37 25.59 27.94 3.33
N THR A 38 24.77 28.43 2.40
CA THR A 38 23.32 28.15 2.37
C THR A 38 23.03 26.64 2.35
N ALA A 39 22.10 26.20 3.20
CA ALA A 39 21.66 24.79 3.25
C ALA A 39 21.05 24.37 1.91
N PRO A 40 21.28 23.12 1.47
CA PRO A 40 20.70 22.60 0.24
C PRO A 40 19.18 22.44 0.35
N THR A 41 18.49 22.36 -0.80
CA THR A 41 17.14 21.81 -0.87
C THR A 41 17.19 20.32 -1.18
N ALA A 42 16.12 19.59 -0.82
CA ALA A 42 16.07 18.16 -1.09
C ALA A 42 14.64 17.70 -1.34
N THR A 43 14.47 16.66 -2.17
CA THR A 43 13.22 15.90 -2.40
C THR A 43 13.50 14.42 -2.22
N SER A 44 12.48 13.64 -1.82
CA SER A 44 12.65 12.21 -1.54
C SER A 44 11.64 11.33 -2.27
N THR A 45 12.04 10.08 -2.51
CA THR A 45 11.17 8.96 -2.85
C THR A 45 11.20 7.93 -1.71
N THR A 46 10.74 6.71 -1.93
CA THR A 46 10.83 5.62 -0.94
C THR A 46 12.27 5.21 -0.64
N ASN A 47 13.18 5.30 -1.62
CA ASN A 47 14.53 4.76 -1.55
C ASN A 47 15.61 5.70 -2.09
N SER A 48 15.28 6.96 -2.37
CA SER A 48 16.25 7.95 -2.87
C SER A 48 15.98 9.34 -2.33
N ILE A 49 17.02 10.19 -2.33
CA ILE A 49 16.96 11.61 -2.03
C ILE A 49 17.74 12.35 -3.09
N VAL A 50 17.09 13.31 -3.77
CA VAL A 50 17.72 14.26 -4.68
C VAL A 50 18.05 15.51 -3.89
N VAL A 51 19.33 15.89 -3.87
CA VAL A 51 19.85 17.07 -3.15
C VAL A 51 20.25 18.12 -4.17
N THR A 52 19.75 19.35 -4.04
CA THR A 52 20.14 20.49 -4.87
C THR A 52 20.98 21.44 -4.04
N SER A 53 22.22 21.71 -4.48
CA SER A 53 23.12 22.67 -3.85
C SER A 53 22.58 24.11 -4.05
N ALA A 54 22.58 24.87 -2.97
CA ALA A 54 22.13 26.27 -2.97
C ALA A 54 23.31 27.25 -2.68
N GLN A 55 24.54 26.78 -2.75
CA GLN A 55 25.73 27.60 -2.50
C GLN A 55 26.01 28.51 -3.67
N THR A 56 26.38 29.74 -3.38
CA THR A 56 26.69 30.80 -4.34
C THR A 56 27.97 31.50 -3.93
N ASP A 57 28.63 32.13 -4.92
CA ASP A 57 29.73 33.04 -4.69
C ASP A 57 29.53 34.25 -5.60
N SER A 58 29.69 35.45 -5.05
CA SER A 58 29.37 36.70 -5.76
C SER A 58 30.56 37.34 -6.45
N HIS A 59 31.78 36.86 -6.23
CA HIS A 59 33.01 37.46 -6.74
C HIS A 59 33.69 36.58 -7.78
N SER A 60 34.40 35.55 -7.38
CA SER A 60 35.08 34.65 -8.31
C SER A 60 34.15 33.57 -8.89
N GLY A 61 33.00 33.36 -8.27
CA GLY A 61 32.03 32.33 -8.65
C GLY A 61 32.35 30.93 -8.13
N ILE A 62 31.44 30.01 -8.31
CA ILE A 62 31.56 28.62 -7.85
C ILE A 62 32.43 27.79 -8.80
N ASN A 63 33.38 27.01 -8.26
CA ASN A 63 34.05 25.95 -9.00
C ASN A 63 33.24 24.66 -8.92
N ALA A 64 32.36 24.44 -9.91
CA ALA A 64 31.46 23.28 -9.94
C ALA A 64 32.19 21.94 -9.87
N SER A 65 33.44 21.83 -10.39
CA SER A 65 34.19 20.56 -10.33
C SER A 65 34.60 20.14 -8.92
N THR A 66 34.53 21.05 -7.95
CA THR A 66 34.83 20.80 -6.54
C THR A 66 33.58 20.51 -5.69
N ARG A 67 32.37 20.57 -6.30
CA ARG A 67 31.12 20.37 -5.56
C ARG A 67 31.04 18.95 -5.03
N GLN A 68 30.65 18.84 -3.75
CA GLN A 68 30.54 17.58 -3.03
C GLN A 68 29.25 17.53 -2.21
N TYR A 69 28.73 16.32 -2.05
CA TYR A 69 27.52 15.99 -1.33
C TYR A 69 27.81 14.94 -0.27
N SER A 70 27.17 15.05 0.88
CA SER A 70 27.28 14.04 1.95
C SER A 70 25.94 13.83 2.61
N ILE A 71 25.67 12.59 3.00
CA ILE A 71 24.44 12.15 3.64
C ILE A 71 24.76 11.30 4.86
N LYS A 72 23.85 11.33 5.86
CA LYS A 72 23.80 10.38 6.97
C LYS A 72 22.36 10.13 7.38
N LYS A 73 22.07 9.02 8.05
CA LYS A 73 20.81 8.93 8.83
C LYS A 73 20.88 9.90 9.99
N THR A 74 19.76 10.49 10.38
CA THR A 74 19.71 11.40 11.55
C THR A 74 20.16 10.69 12.84
N SER A 75 19.93 9.37 12.93
CA SER A 75 20.38 8.52 14.03
C SER A 75 21.89 8.29 14.10
N ASP A 76 22.61 8.50 13.00
CA ASP A 76 24.05 8.21 12.94
C ASP A 76 24.84 9.38 13.55
N SER A 77 25.89 9.05 14.31
CA SER A 77 26.79 10.05 14.90
C SER A 77 27.72 10.70 13.87
N SER A 78 28.04 9.99 12.80
CA SER A 78 29.03 10.41 11.79
C SER A 78 28.39 10.62 10.43
N TRP A 79 28.92 11.58 9.68
CA TRP A 79 28.55 11.80 8.27
C TRP A 79 29.18 10.74 7.36
N GLY A 80 28.48 10.40 6.31
CA GLY A 80 29.02 9.63 5.21
C GLY A 80 30.13 10.37 4.46
N SER A 81 30.91 9.63 3.69
CA SER A 81 31.97 10.20 2.85
C SER A 81 31.42 11.23 1.87
N TRP A 82 32.24 12.22 1.52
CA TRP A 82 31.90 13.17 0.47
C TRP A 82 31.90 12.51 -0.90
N VAL A 83 30.87 12.75 -1.68
CA VAL A 83 30.73 12.34 -3.07
C VAL A 83 30.91 13.57 -3.96
N THR A 84 31.87 13.55 -4.87
CA THR A 84 32.10 14.65 -5.83
C THR A 84 31.14 14.48 -7.00
N ASP A 85 30.39 15.55 -7.31
CA ASP A 85 29.51 15.65 -8.45
C ASP A 85 29.44 17.12 -8.92
N SER A 86 29.88 17.37 -10.13
CA SER A 86 29.90 18.73 -10.71
C SER A 86 28.50 19.27 -11.01
N SER A 87 27.48 18.40 -11.06
CA SER A 87 26.09 18.80 -11.21
C SER A 87 25.61 19.62 -10.01
N ASN A 88 24.66 20.52 -10.23
CA ASN A 88 24.00 21.24 -9.14
C ASN A 88 23.07 20.34 -8.30
N THR A 89 22.80 19.14 -8.78
CA THR A 89 21.99 18.12 -8.09
C THR A 89 22.75 16.81 -7.99
N HIS A 90 22.55 16.08 -6.89
CA HIS A 90 23.04 14.73 -6.69
C HIS A 90 21.93 13.84 -6.12
N THR A 91 21.87 12.57 -6.57
CA THR A 91 20.86 11.61 -6.11
C THR A 91 21.52 10.51 -5.28
N PHE A 92 21.20 10.46 -4.01
CA PHE A 92 21.50 9.31 -3.15
C PHE A 92 20.43 8.24 -3.36
N THR A 93 20.82 7.01 -3.64
CA THR A 93 19.95 5.87 -3.91
C THR A 93 20.13 4.75 -2.87
N ASN A 94 19.27 3.72 -2.93
CA ASN A 94 19.31 2.56 -2.01
C ASN A 94 19.15 2.97 -0.54
N LEU A 95 18.39 4.01 -0.29
CA LEU A 95 18.08 4.48 1.05
C LEU A 95 16.96 3.65 1.67
N THR A 96 16.93 3.59 3.00
CA THR A 96 15.85 2.91 3.74
C THR A 96 14.60 3.79 3.73
N LEU A 97 13.44 3.21 3.42
CA LEU A 97 12.14 3.91 3.45
C LEU A 97 11.78 4.39 4.87
N ASN A 98 10.93 5.42 4.95
CA ASN A 98 10.44 5.99 6.21
C ASN A 98 11.56 6.29 7.22
N THR A 99 12.70 6.76 6.71
CA THR A 99 13.89 7.04 7.50
C THR A 99 14.31 8.48 7.30
N GLU A 100 14.56 9.19 8.39
CA GLU A 100 15.06 10.55 8.34
C GLU A 100 16.57 10.57 8.09
N TYR A 101 16.97 11.38 7.10
CA TYR A 101 18.34 11.62 6.72
C TYR A 101 18.67 13.10 6.87
N GLN A 102 19.94 13.40 7.06
CA GLN A 102 20.51 14.74 6.93
C GLN A 102 21.42 14.77 5.72
N VAL A 103 21.31 15.81 4.90
CA VAL A 103 22.15 16.05 3.73
C VAL A 103 22.83 17.40 3.84
N ARG A 104 24.05 17.50 3.31
CA ARG A 104 24.83 18.74 3.25
C ARG A 104 25.68 18.78 1.98
N THR A 105 26.11 19.96 1.61
CA THR A 105 26.95 20.19 0.43
C THR A 105 28.17 21.02 0.80
N GLN A 106 29.24 20.92 0.01
CA GLN A 106 30.37 21.82 0.08
C GLN A 106 30.93 22.10 -1.31
N VAL A 107 31.57 23.24 -1.48
CA VAL A 107 32.16 23.65 -2.75
C VAL A 107 33.27 24.67 -2.50
N LYS A 108 34.24 24.78 -3.39
CA LYS A 108 35.20 25.88 -3.47
C LYS A 108 34.72 26.88 -4.48
N ASP A 109 35.26 28.14 -4.41
CA ASP A 109 35.14 29.10 -5.47
C ASP A 109 36.14 28.82 -6.62
N ALA A 110 36.11 29.65 -7.64
CA ALA A 110 36.98 29.52 -8.82
C ALA A 110 38.46 29.73 -8.51
N LEU A 111 38.79 30.45 -7.43
CA LEU A 111 40.17 30.70 -6.98
C LEU A 111 40.67 29.67 -5.99
N GLY A 112 39.80 28.74 -5.53
CA GLY A 112 40.16 27.65 -4.62
C GLY A 112 40.03 28.01 -3.15
N ASN A 113 39.41 29.16 -2.81
CA ASN A 113 39.13 29.49 -1.42
C ASN A 113 38.23 28.41 -0.83
N GLY A 114 38.63 27.87 0.32
CA GLY A 114 38.15 26.82 1.19
C GLY A 114 36.87 26.04 0.77
N TYR A 115 36.68 24.88 1.31
CA TYR A 115 35.35 24.24 1.25
C TYR A 115 34.40 24.94 2.22
N ALA A 116 33.41 25.66 1.68
CA ALA A 116 32.30 26.17 2.48
C ALA A 116 31.27 25.05 2.66
N VAL A 117 31.23 24.43 3.84
CA VAL A 117 30.26 23.39 4.18
C VAL A 117 28.94 24.04 4.55
N SER A 118 27.86 23.62 3.89
CA SER A 118 26.51 24.11 4.17
C SER A 118 25.96 23.64 5.53
N GLY A 119 24.96 24.31 6.04
CA GLY A 119 24.09 23.74 7.06
C GLY A 119 23.44 22.44 6.58
N ALA A 120 23.04 21.59 7.52
CA ALA A 120 22.37 20.34 7.20
C ALA A 120 20.90 20.59 6.85
N LYS A 121 20.38 19.84 5.88
CA LYS A 121 18.94 19.74 5.55
C LYS A 121 18.43 18.36 5.96
N ALA A 122 17.46 18.32 6.90
CA ALA A 122 16.75 17.09 7.25
C ALA A 122 15.67 16.79 6.23
N ILE A 123 15.52 15.52 5.87
CA ILE A 123 14.49 15.01 4.96
C ILE A 123 14.21 13.53 5.23
N THR A 124 12.94 13.14 5.20
CA THR A 124 12.53 11.76 5.41
C THR A 124 12.18 11.11 4.07
N THR A 125 12.65 9.89 3.83
CA THR A 125 12.21 9.06 2.69
C THR A 125 10.74 8.70 2.85
N VAL A 126 10.04 8.57 1.72
CA VAL A 126 8.59 8.32 1.70
C VAL A 126 8.27 6.97 2.35
N ASN A 127 7.23 6.92 3.18
CA ASN A 127 6.75 5.68 3.81
C ASN A 127 5.80 4.93 2.87
N ILE A 128 5.90 3.60 2.81
CA ILE A 128 4.91 2.73 2.16
C ILE A 128 3.93 2.24 3.22
N THR A 129 2.70 2.69 3.17
CA THR A 129 1.65 2.27 4.09
C THR A 129 0.99 0.96 3.64
N LYS A 130 0.36 0.27 4.59
CA LYS A 130 -0.36 -0.98 4.36
C LYS A 130 -1.58 -0.74 3.43
N PRO A 131 -1.83 -1.58 2.41
CA PRO A 131 -3.07 -1.55 1.63
C PRO A 131 -4.29 -1.89 2.49
N THR A 132 -5.50 -1.57 1.99
CA THR A 132 -6.77 -2.02 2.57
C THR A 132 -7.47 -2.99 1.64
N ILE A 133 -8.14 -4.01 2.19
CA ILE A 133 -8.90 -5.00 1.44
C ILE A 133 -10.35 -4.91 1.87
N THR A 134 -11.27 -4.77 0.93
CA THR A 134 -12.72 -4.71 1.16
C THR A 134 -13.44 -5.78 0.34
N LEU A 135 -14.52 -6.34 0.88
CA LEU A 135 -15.34 -7.32 0.20
C LEU A 135 -16.66 -6.69 -0.25
N SER A 136 -17.21 -7.14 -1.37
CA SER A 136 -18.52 -6.71 -1.87
C SER A 136 -19.65 -7.06 -0.90
N THR A 137 -19.49 -8.12 -0.09
CA THR A 137 -20.38 -8.50 1.00
C THR A 137 -19.64 -9.32 2.05
N THR A 138 -20.06 -9.19 3.31
CA THR A 138 -19.63 -10.03 4.43
C THR A 138 -20.76 -10.94 4.92
N ALA A 139 -21.98 -10.78 4.39
CA ALA A 139 -23.09 -11.67 4.67
C ALA A 139 -22.84 -13.05 4.04
N PRO A 140 -23.36 -14.15 4.65
CA PRO A 140 -23.29 -15.46 4.04
C PRO A 140 -23.87 -15.44 2.62
N THR A 141 -23.21 -16.11 1.68
CA THR A 141 -23.64 -16.14 0.26
C THR A 141 -23.20 -17.43 -0.42
N ASN A 142 -24.04 -17.94 -1.34
CA ASN A 142 -23.70 -19.03 -2.25
C ASN A 142 -23.07 -18.53 -3.58
N GLN A 143 -22.92 -17.20 -3.73
CA GLN A 143 -22.35 -16.57 -4.92
C GLN A 143 -20.87 -16.27 -4.74
N ASN A 144 -20.18 -16.04 -5.86
CA ASN A 144 -18.85 -15.45 -5.83
C ASN A 144 -18.95 -14.02 -5.30
N ILE A 145 -17.93 -13.57 -4.58
CA ILE A 145 -17.82 -12.19 -4.12
C ILE A 145 -16.62 -11.50 -4.76
N THR A 146 -16.61 -10.19 -4.69
CA THR A 146 -15.48 -9.38 -5.17
C THR A 146 -14.67 -8.86 -4.00
N ALA A 147 -13.34 -8.99 -4.06
CA ALA A 147 -12.42 -8.33 -3.16
C ALA A 147 -11.72 -7.18 -3.89
N THR A 148 -11.87 -5.96 -3.38
CA THR A 148 -11.19 -4.76 -3.89
C THR A 148 -10.05 -4.40 -2.95
N ILE A 149 -8.87 -4.14 -3.53
CA ILE A 149 -7.68 -3.74 -2.78
C ILE A 149 -7.34 -2.30 -3.12
N THR A 150 -7.30 -1.43 -2.11
CA THR A 150 -6.87 -0.05 -2.23
C THR A 150 -5.43 0.08 -1.74
N TYR A 151 -4.56 0.55 -2.61
CA TYR A 151 -3.13 0.71 -2.36
C TYR A 151 -2.78 2.17 -2.10
N PRO A 152 -1.67 2.47 -1.38
CA PRO A 152 -1.18 3.83 -1.27
C PRO A 152 -0.79 4.40 -2.65
N GLU A 153 -1.17 5.65 -2.90
CA GLU A 153 -0.90 6.34 -4.16
C GLU A 153 0.51 6.97 -4.13
N ILE A 154 1.53 6.13 -4.33
CA ILE A 154 2.94 6.52 -4.40
C ILE A 154 3.48 6.08 -5.76
N THR A 155 4.08 7.01 -6.50
CA THR A 155 4.66 6.73 -7.81
C THR A 155 5.78 5.70 -7.72
N GLY A 156 5.81 4.77 -8.68
CA GLY A 156 6.88 3.75 -8.79
C GLY A 156 6.67 2.51 -7.92
N LEU A 157 5.53 2.38 -7.22
CA LEU A 157 5.22 1.16 -6.50
C LEU A 157 4.60 0.08 -7.39
N THR A 158 5.00 -1.16 -7.16
CA THR A 158 4.34 -2.36 -7.69
C THR A 158 3.28 -2.82 -6.69
N LYS A 159 2.01 -2.83 -7.12
CA LYS A 159 0.85 -3.27 -6.35
C LYS A 159 0.70 -4.79 -6.50
N GLN A 160 0.69 -5.55 -5.40
CA GLN A 160 0.69 -7.02 -5.44
C GLN A 160 -0.33 -7.62 -4.47
N TYR A 161 -0.87 -8.79 -4.84
CA TYR A 161 -1.68 -9.64 -3.97
C TYR A 161 -1.17 -11.08 -3.95
N SER A 162 -1.60 -11.85 -2.95
CA SER A 162 -1.26 -13.26 -2.78
C SER A 162 -2.39 -13.99 -2.04
N TYR A 163 -2.48 -15.32 -2.21
CA TYR A 163 -3.36 -16.18 -1.43
C TYR A 163 -2.60 -17.05 -0.41
N ASP A 164 -1.28 -17.11 -0.49
CA ASP A 164 -0.41 -17.94 0.36
C ASP A 164 0.65 -17.14 1.13
N ASN A 165 0.68 -15.79 0.94
CA ASN A 165 1.69 -14.89 1.47
C ASN A 165 3.14 -15.21 1.04
N LYS A 166 3.32 -15.98 -0.03
CA LYS A 166 4.62 -16.39 -0.58
C LYS A 166 4.73 -16.04 -2.04
N THR A 167 3.75 -16.47 -2.83
CA THR A 167 3.68 -16.22 -4.29
C THR A 167 2.87 -14.96 -4.53
N TRP A 168 3.48 -13.94 -5.14
CA TRP A 168 2.89 -12.63 -5.33
C TRP A 168 2.57 -12.35 -6.80
N THR A 169 1.37 -11.87 -7.05
CA THR A 169 0.86 -11.50 -8.37
C THR A 169 0.59 -10.00 -8.43
N THR A 170 0.91 -9.37 -9.56
CA THR A 170 0.58 -7.94 -9.77
C THR A 170 -0.93 -7.74 -9.77
N TYR A 171 -1.41 -6.82 -8.93
CA TYR A 171 -2.82 -6.46 -8.87
C TYR A 171 -3.16 -5.46 -9.99
N LYS A 172 -4.22 -5.76 -10.75
CA LYS A 172 -4.68 -4.92 -11.87
C LYS A 172 -6.13 -4.48 -11.71
N GLU A 173 -6.98 -5.39 -11.16
CA GLU A 173 -8.42 -5.22 -11.05
C GLU A 173 -8.97 -5.96 -9.82
N PRO A 174 -10.19 -5.69 -9.38
CA PRO A 174 -10.80 -6.40 -8.26
C PRO A 174 -10.83 -7.92 -8.47
N LEU A 175 -10.57 -8.67 -7.40
CA LEU A 175 -10.43 -10.13 -7.42
C LEU A 175 -11.80 -10.79 -7.29
N THR A 176 -12.11 -11.74 -8.15
CA THR A 176 -13.25 -12.64 -7.96
C THR A 176 -12.87 -13.76 -7.00
N ILE A 177 -13.60 -13.90 -5.91
CA ILE A 177 -13.40 -14.91 -4.87
C ILE A 177 -14.55 -15.91 -4.94
N ASP A 178 -14.25 -17.15 -5.23
CA ASP A 178 -15.17 -18.27 -5.46
C ASP A 178 -15.28 -19.23 -4.27
N THR A 179 -14.30 -19.22 -3.37
CA THR A 179 -14.18 -20.06 -2.19
C THR A 179 -13.57 -19.28 -1.04
N ASN A 180 -13.79 -19.74 0.21
CA ASN A 180 -13.18 -19.16 1.40
C ASN A 180 -11.67 -19.29 1.35
N LYS A 181 -10.95 -18.18 1.51
CA LYS A 181 -9.50 -18.11 1.47
C LYS A 181 -8.99 -16.81 2.09
N THR A 182 -7.73 -16.75 2.45
CA THR A 182 -7.08 -15.52 2.91
C THR A 182 -6.48 -14.79 1.71
N ILE A 183 -6.68 -13.48 1.67
CA ILE A 183 -6.09 -12.57 0.69
C ILE A 183 -5.04 -11.73 1.41
N TYR A 184 -3.85 -11.66 0.84
CA TYR A 184 -2.76 -10.78 1.27
C TYR A 184 -2.53 -9.72 0.23
N ALA A 185 -2.15 -8.51 0.66
CA ALA A 185 -1.86 -7.39 -0.24
C ALA A 185 -0.65 -6.59 0.26
N ARG A 186 0.21 -6.15 -0.66
CA ARG A 186 1.36 -5.29 -0.37
C ARG A 186 1.69 -4.40 -1.55
N SER A 187 2.36 -3.28 -1.26
CA SER A 187 3.06 -2.47 -2.26
C SER A 187 4.56 -2.59 -2.03
N ILE A 188 5.34 -2.69 -3.09
CA ILE A 188 6.80 -2.72 -3.01
C ILE A 188 7.40 -1.70 -3.99
N ASP A 189 8.53 -1.13 -3.64
CA ASP A 189 9.34 -0.33 -4.56
C ASP A 189 10.32 -1.19 -5.39
N SER A 190 11.12 -0.55 -6.24
CA SER A 190 12.10 -1.22 -7.09
C SER A 190 13.21 -1.97 -6.33
N THR A 191 13.39 -1.69 -5.03
CA THR A 191 14.34 -2.37 -4.15
C THR A 191 13.68 -3.39 -3.22
N ASN A 192 12.39 -3.71 -3.48
CA ASN A 192 11.57 -4.65 -2.71
C ASN A 192 11.28 -4.19 -1.27
N GLN A 193 11.45 -2.91 -0.95
CA GLN A 193 10.99 -2.36 0.33
C GLN A 193 9.46 -2.29 0.34
N GLY A 194 8.83 -2.49 1.50
CA GLY A 194 7.37 -2.62 1.65
C GLY A 194 6.90 -4.07 1.73
N SER A 195 7.81 -5.05 1.64
CA SER A 195 7.51 -6.48 1.73
C SER A 195 7.46 -7.02 3.16
N ASP A 196 7.83 -6.23 4.16
CA ASP A 196 7.81 -6.65 5.57
C ASP A 196 6.37 -6.83 6.10
N SER A 197 6.22 -7.66 7.13
CA SER A 197 4.92 -8.06 7.69
C SER A 197 4.07 -6.89 8.21
N THR A 198 4.70 -5.77 8.58
CA THR A 198 3.99 -4.58 9.08
C THR A 198 3.28 -3.83 7.97
N ARG A 199 3.67 -4.05 6.70
CA ARG A 199 3.13 -3.42 5.50
C ARG A 199 2.29 -4.35 4.62
N VAL A 200 2.21 -5.63 4.98
CA VAL A 200 1.32 -6.60 4.33
C VAL A 200 -0.06 -6.56 4.99
N ALA A 201 -1.09 -6.28 4.19
CA ALA A 201 -2.48 -6.44 4.60
C ALA A 201 -2.90 -7.90 4.47
N SER A 202 -3.84 -8.35 5.31
CA SER A 202 -4.49 -9.64 5.15
C SER A 202 -5.98 -9.56 5.51
N LEU A 203 -6.81 -10.30 4.79
CA LEU A 203 -8.23 -10.47 5.06
C LEU A 203 -8.65 -11.89 4.71
N THR A 204 -9.31 -12.59 5.64
CA THR A 204 -9.81 -13.94 5.42
C THR A 204 -11.29 -13.89 5.06
N VAL A 205 -11.64 -14.44 3.90
CA VAL A 205 -13.01 -14.66 3.45
C VAL A 205 -13.52 -15.95 4.09
N THR A 206 -14.69 -15.91 4.75
CA THR A 206 -15.30 -17.04 5.46
C THR A 206 -16.79 -17.19 5.20
N ASN A 207 -17.37 -16.29 4.37
CA ASN A 207 -18.81 -16.15 4.20
C ASN A 207 -19.37 -16.79 2.91
N ILE A 208 -18.54 -17.49 2.13
CA ILE A 208 -18.98 -18.22 0.94
C ILE A 208 -19.35 -19.67 1.35
N ASP A 209 -20.59 -20.05 1.10
CA ASP A 209 -21.09 -21.43 1.30
C ASP A 209 -21.95 -21.85 0.12
N LYS A 210 -21.41 -22.71 -0.72
CA LYS A 210 -22.09 -23.31 -1.88
C LYS A 210 -22.62 -24.72 -1.58
N THR A 211 -22.52 -25.16 -0.33
CA THR A 211 -22.96 -26.48 0.09
C THR A 211 -24.47 -26.47 0.33
N GLN A 212 -25.19 -27.35 -0.35
CA GLN A 212 -26.62 -27.49 -0.16
C GLN A 212 -26.91 -28.18 1.19
N PRO A 213 -28.00 -27.81 1.90
CA PRO A 213 -28.47 -28.56 3.05
C PRO A 213 -28.80 -29.99 2.70
N THR A 214 -28.54 -30.90 3.64
CA THR A 214 -28.90 -32.31 3.53
C THR A 214 -30.18 -32.59 4.30
N VAL A 215 -31.13 -33.24 3.64
CA VAL A 215 -32.41 -33.66 4.24
C VAL A 215 -32.41 -35.18 4.49
N THR A 216 -32.75 -35.59 5.70
CA THR A 216 -32.91 -37.00 6.03
C THR A 216 -34.31 -37.29 6.61
N PHE A 217 -34.84 -38.43 6.25
CA PHE A 217 -36.15 -38.92 6.74
C PHE A 217 -35.92 -40.05 7.74
N GLY A 218 -36.58 -39.98 8.90
CA GLY A 218 -36.55 -41.07 9.88
C GLY A 218 -37.19 -42.35 9.34
N THR A 219 -38.32 -42.21 8.62
CA THR A 219 -38.93 -43.26 7.81
C THR A 219 -39.17 -42.71 6.42
N ASN A 220 -38.55 -43.28 5.40
CA ASN A 220 -38.66 -42.83 4.00
C ASN A 220 -39.62 -43.77 3.23
N GLY A 221 -40.92 -43.37 3.21
CA GLY A 221 -41.94 -44.13 2.55
C GLY A 221 -42.51 -45.28 3.39
N SER A 222 -43.43 -46.04 2.78
CA SER A 222 -44.01 -47.25 3.35
C SER A 222 -44.35 -48.27 2.27
N THR A 223 -44.40 -49.55 2.65
CA THR A 223 -44.71 -50.67 1.75
C THR A 223 -46.19 -51.10 1.84
N SER A 224 -46.96 -50.45 2.71
CA SER A 224 -48.38 -50.78 2.91
C SER A 224 -49.22 -49.51 3.11
N TYR A 225 -50.50 -49.58 2.68
CA TYR A 225 -51.48 -48.52 2.91
C TYR A 225 -51.88 -48.45 4.40
N LYS A 226 -51.94 -47.20 4.89
CA LYS A 226 -52.36 -46.90 6.28
C LYS A 226 -53.27 -45.67 6.29
N LYS A 227 -54.08 -45.53 7.36
CA LYS A 227 -54.97 -44.34 7.53
C LYS A 227 -54.18 -43.05 7.71
N SER A 228 -52.97 -43.13 8.27
CA SER A 228 -52.03 -42.02 8.37
C SER A 228 -50.60 -42.51 8.29
N GLN A 229 -49.72 -41.67 7.80
CA GLN A 229 -48.29 -41.90 7.73
C GLN A 229 -47.54 -40.69 8.29
N SER A 230 -46.47 -40.93 9.01
CA SER A 230 -45.63 -39.83 9.53
C SER A 230 -44.14 -40.16 9.39
N THR A 231 -43.35 -39.14 9.30
CA THR A 231 -41.88 -39.21 9.27
C THR A 231 -41.26 -38.04 10.01
N THR A 232 -40.18 -38.29 10.67
CA THR A 232 -39.31 -37.22 11.20
C THR A 232 -38.44 -36.69 10.06
N VAL A 233 -38.31 -35.38 9.93
CA VAL A 233 -37.47 -34.75 8.90
C VAL A 233 -36.37 -33.94 9.56
N THR A 234 -35.13 -34.35 9.36
CA THR A 234 -33.94 -33.65 9.87
C THR A 234 -33.21 -32.97 8.72
N VAL A 235 -32.90 -31.69 8.91
CA VAL A 235 -32.11 -30.88 7.95
C VAL A 235 -30.81 -30.46 8.59
N THR A 236 -29.71 -30.72 7.93
CA THR A 236 -28.35 -30.34 8.36
C THR A 236 -27.64 -29.57 7.25
N ASN A 237 -26.65 -28.74 7.58
CA ASN A 237 -25.78 -28.11 6.62
C ASN A 237 -24.31 -28.41 6.98
N ALA A 238 -23.57 -29.01 6.07
CA ALA A 238 -22.15 -29.33 6.25
C ALA A 238 -21.22 -28.16 5.86
N GLY A 239 -21.77 -27.09 5.28
CA GLY A 239 -21.01 -25.91 4.88
C GLY A 239 -20.72 -24.95 6.03
N THR A 240 -20.24 -23.76 5.69
CA THR A 240 -19.85 -22.74 6.67
C THR A 240 -21.03 -21.90 7.19
N SER A 241 -22.17 -21.94 6.49
CA SER A 241 -23.41 -21.30 6.91
C SER A 241 -24.30 -22.25 7.73
N THR A 242 -25.38 -21.74 8.31
CA THR A 242 -26.34 -22.54 9.07
C THR A 242 -27.59 -22.82 8.26
N VAL A 243 -28.39 -23.82 8.65
CA VAL A 243 -29.73 -24.04 8.10
C VAL A 243 -30.58 -22.80 8.37
N ASN A 244 -31.24 -22.30 7.33
CA ASN A 244 -32.19 -21.20 7.46
C ASN A 244 -33.55 -21.76 7.91
N ALA A 245 -33.84 -21.66 9.18
CA ALA A 245 -35.07 -22.20 9.77
C ALA A 245 -36.36 -21.66 9.12
N SER A 246 -36.36 -20.41 8.66
CA SER A 246 -37.53 -19.81 7.99
C SER A 246 -37.76 -20.35 6.57
N SER A 247 -36.79 -21.01 5.97
CA SER A 247 -36.87 -21.63 4.64
C SER A 247 -37.42 -23.08 4.70
N LEU A 248 -37.55 -23.70 5.89
CA LEU A 248 -37.95 -25.07 6.02
C LEU A 248 -39.44 -25.22 5.72
N LYS A 249 -39.75 -25.73 4.54
CA LYS A 249 -41.11 -25.93 4.06
C LYS A 249 -41.30 -27.32 3.47
N TYR A 250 -42.53 -27.77 3.45
CA TYR A 250 -42.89 -29.07 2.86
C TYR A 250 -44.15 -28.99 2.05
N GLN A 251 -44.32 -29.98 1.16
CA GLN A 251 -45.53 -30.20 0.39
C GLN A 251 -45.75 -31.69 0.12
N TRP A 252 -47.00 -32.13 0.25
CA TRP A 252 -47.40 -33.45 -0.19
C TRP A 252 -48.01 -33.36 -1.62
N THR A 253 -47.56 -34.23 -2.52
CA THR A 253 -48.08 -34.34 -3.88
C THR A 253 -48.26 -35.79 -4.28
N GLN A 254 -49.05 -36.04 -5.35
CA GLN A 254 -49.14 -37.35 -5.99
C GLN A 254 -48.18 -37.46 -7.19
N SER A 255 -47.49 -36.42 -7.52
CA SER A 255 -46.49 -36.34 -8.63
C SER A 255 -45.11 -36.76 -8.15
N THR A 256 -44.42 -37.48 -9.02
CA THR A 256 -42.98 -37.80 -8.85
C THR A 256 -42.08 -36.65 -9.35
N THR A 257 -42.67 -35.63 -10.00
CA THR A 257 -41.95 -34.42 -10.43
C THR A 257 -41.90 -33.42 -9.29
N ALA A 258 -40.71 -32.84 -9.05
CA ALA A 258 -40.53 -31.84 -8.02
C ALA A 258 -41.43 -30.63 -8.24
N PRO A 259 -42.15 -30.15 -7.20
CA PRO A 259 -42.97 -28.95 -7.27
C PRO A 259 -42.10 -27.70 -7.43
N ALA A 260 -42.67 -26.63 -7.99
CA ALA A 260 -42.02 -25.34 -8.00
C ALA A 260 -41.77 -24.81 -6.56
N GLU A 261 -40.66 -24.14 -6.30
CA GLU A 261 -40.31 -23.61 -4.96
C GLU A 261 -41.45 -22.73 -4.40
N SER A 262 -42.11 -21.93 -5.22
CA SER A 262 -43.20 -21.03 -4.84
C SER A 262 -44.44 -21.77 -4.30
N SER A 263 -44.62 -23.06 -4.60
CA SER A 263 -45.76 -23.86 -4.16
C SER A 263 -45.64 -24.41 -2.73
N PHE A 264 -44.45 -24.32 -2.11
CA PHE A 264 -44.23 -24.80 -0.74
C PHE A 264 -44.77 -23.77 0.27
N THR A 265 -45.86 -24.10 0.95
CA THR A 265 -46.51 -23.19 1.91
C THR A 265 -46.49 -23.70 3.34
N ALA A 266 -46.51 -25.00 3.56
CA ALA A 266 -46.49 -25.58 4.90
C ALA A 266 -45.05 -25.55 5.50
N THR A 267 -44.90 -25.16 6.74
CA THR A 267 -43.62 -25.07 7.46
C THR A 267 -43.39 -26.23 8.41
N PHE A 268 -42.14 -26.52 8.73
CA PHE A 268 -41.77 -27.51 9.75
C PHE A 268 -40.49 -27.05 10.47
N THR A 269 -40.18 -27.71 11.58
CA THR A 269 -38.92 -27.55 12.32
C THR A 269 -38.03 -28.78 12.09
N SER A 270 -36.74 -28.62 11.87
CA SER A 270 -35.78 -29.72 11.73
C SER A 270 -35.85 -30.65 12.98
N GLY A 271 -35.93 -31.93 12.77
CA GLY A 271 -36.16 -32.92 13.80
C GLY A 271 -37.63 -33.13 14.12
N GLY A 272 -38.54 -32.34 13.57
CA GLY A 272 -39.98 -32.45 13.76
C GLY A 272 -40.62 -33.56 12.92
N THR A 273 -41.82 -34.00 13.33
CA THR A 273 -42.61 -35.01 12.62
C THR A 273 -43.62 -34.37 11.68
N ILE A 274 -43.62 -34.81 10.45
CA ILE A 274 -44.62 -34.43 9.43
C ILE A 274 -45.57 -35.61 9.19
N THR A 275 -46.86 -35.35 9.28
CA THR A 275 -47.91 -36.37 9.17
C THR A 275 -48.82 -36.11 7.96
N LYS A 276 -49.21 -37.17 7.27
CA LYS A 276 -50.26 -37.16 6.24
C LYS A 276 -51.36 -38.07 6.73
N SER A 277 -52.55 -37.51 6.99
CA SER A 277 -53.71 -38.24 7.50
C SER A 277 -54.96 -38.09 6.62
N ASP A 278 -54.90 -37.27 5.60
CA ASP A 278 -55.96 -37.03 4.63
C ASP A 278 -55.54 -37.51 3.25
N GLY A 279 -56.52 -37.78 2.41
CA GLY A 279 -56.32 -38.23 1.03
C GLY A 279 -56.69 -39.67 0.83
N THR A 280 -57.22 -39.97 -0.34
CA THR A 280 -57.67 -41.31 -0.73
C THR A 280 -56.59 -42.04 -1.50
N GLY A 281 -56.55 -43.34 -1.37
CA GLY A 281 -55.92 -44.46 -2.05
C GLY A 281 -54.83 -44.31 -3.12
N ASN A 282 -54.15 -43.17 -3.20
CA ASN A 282 -53.07 -42.87 -4.17
C ASN A 282 -51.72 -42.77 -3.49
N ASN A 283 -50.66 -42.89 -4.27
CA ASN A 283 -49.31 -42.71 -3.77
C ASN A 283 -49.07 -41.22 -3.50
N TRP A 284 -48.55 -40.89 -2.30
CA TRP A 284 -48.23 -39.55 -1.89
C TRP A 284 -46.71 -39.43 -1.67
N TYR A 285 -46.14 -38.33 -2.17
CA TYR A 285 -44.72 -38.01 -2.02
C TYR A 285 -44.58 -36.76 -1.15
N LEU A 286 -43.70 -36.83 -0.15
CA LEU A 286 -43.34 -35.70 0.66
C LEU A 286 -42.11 -35.00 0.04
N TRP A 287 -42.29 -33.76 -0.33
CA TRP A 287 -41.22 -32.88 -0.83
C TRP A 287 -40.82 -31.92 0.28
N ILE A 288 -39.50 -31.69 0.40
CA ILE A 288 -38.91 -30.78 1.39
C ILE A 288 -38.17 -29.69 0.63
N LEU A 289 -38.41 -28.45 1.01
CA LEU A 289 -37.65 -27.29 0.60
C LEU A 289 -36.82 -26.84 1.81
N ALA A 290 -35.52 -26.77 1.66
CA ALA A 290 -34.60 -26.30 2.69
C ALA A 290 -33.49 -25.45 2.03
N LYS A 291 -33.19 -24.30 2.63
CA LYS A 291 -32.05 -23.48 2.30
C LYS A 291 -31.15 -23.30 3.49
N ASN A 292 -29.89 -23.00 3.27
CA ASN A 292 -29.01 -22.47 4.32
C ASN A 292 -29.08 -20.93 4.32
N THR A 293 -28.38 -20.29 5.25
CA THR A 293 -28.37 -18.82 5.37
C THR A 293 -27.57 -18.12 4.24
N ALA A 294 -26.88 -18.89 3.40
CA ALA A 294 -26.20 -18.38 2.22
C ALA A 294 -27.12 -18.35 0.96
N GLY A 295 -28.31 -18.97 1.03
CA GLY A 295 -29.32 -19.04 -0.05
C GLY A 295 -29.29 -20.36 -0.77
#